data_bb9ba637744e9ea9439300f07d7bfc65
#
_entry.id   bb9ba637744e9ea9439300f07d7bfc65
#
_cell.length_a   1.000
_cell.length_b   1.000
_cell.length_c   1.000
_cell.angle_alpha   90.00
_cell.angle_beta   90.00
_cell.angle_gamma   90.00
#
_symmetry.space_group_name_H-M   'P 1'
#
loop_
_entity.id
_entity.type
_entity.pdbx_description
1 polymer ?
#
loop_
_entity_poly.entity_id
_entity_poly.type
_entity_poly.pdbx_seq_one_letter_code
_entity_poly.pdbx_strand_id
1 'polypeptide(L)'
;LNGCHTALAHLQQASFARVINLSSASAIYGQADLASYSASKFAVRGLTEALDVEWQKYNIRVLDVMPLFVQTNMVKDMDAGSIQNIGVDLTPADVAKQVLHLAQQKDHALLPTHTPVGIKTKLMYQLSSMSPQFLNRLTNIFLAKR
;
A
#
# COMPACT_ATOMS: atom_id res chain seq x y z
N LEU A 1 13.45 -4.93 1.44
CA LEU A 1 14.68 -4.22 1.14
C LEU A 1 15.64 -5.10 0.31
N ASN A 2 15.98 -6.31 0.76
CA ASN A 2 16.93 -7.19 0.07
C ASN A 2 16.50 -7.49 -1.38
N GLY A 3 15.23 -7.77 -1.64
CA GLY A 3 14.72 -7.98 -3.00
C GLY A 3 14.95 -6.78 -3.93
N CYS A 4 14.70 -5.56 -3.46
CA CYS A 4 14.96 -4.34 -4.23
C CYS A 4 16.45 -4.19 -4.53
N HIS A 5 17.30 -4.38 -3.52
CA HIS A 5 18.75 -4.27 -3.68
C HIS A 5 19.30 -5.28 -4.71
N THR A 6 18.88 -6.54 -4.61
CA THR A 6 19.33 -7.61 -5.53
C THR A 6 18.81 -7.38 -6.96
N ALA A 7 17.58 -6.88 -7.10
CA ALA A 7 16.97 -6.66 -8.41
C ALA A 7 17.55 -5.46 -9.17
N LEU A 8 18.15 -4.48 -8.49
CA LEU A 8 18.57 -3.20 -9.08
C LEU A 8 19.44 -3.39 -10.32
N ALA A 9 20.49 -4.23 -10.24
CA ALA A 9 21.42 -4.46 -11.35
C ALA A 9 20.73 -5.03 -12.60
N HIS A 10 19.68 -5.83 -12.42
CA HIS A 10 18.89 -6.38 -13.52
C HIS A 10 17.90 -5.35 -14.06
N LEU A 11 17.27 -4.57 -13.17
CA LEU A 11 16.31 -3.54 -13.56
C LEU A 11 16.95 -2.42 -14.38
N GLN A 12 18.22 -2.08 -14.09
CA GLN A 12 18.99 -1.09 -14.84
C GLN A 12 19.29 -1.47 -16.30
N GLN A 13 19.18 -2.77 -16.65
CA GLN A 13 19.40 -3.25 -18.02
C GLN A 13 18.17 -3.09 -18.92
N ALA A 14 17.00 -2.81 -18.34
CA ALA A 14 15.77 -2.59 -19.09
C ALA A 14 15.66 -1.13 -19.53
N SER A 15 15.03 -0.89 -20.68
CA SER A 15 14.75 0.47 -21.17
C SER A 15 13.85 1.25 -20.21
N PHE A 16 12.97 0.56 -19.50
CA PHE A 16 12.27 1.02 -18.31
C PHE A 16 11.96 -0.16 -17.40
N ALA A 17 11.87 0.08 -16.11
CA ALA A 17 11.55 -0.96 -15.16
C ALA A 17 10.64 -0.44 -14.04
N ARG A 18 9.99 -1.38 -13.35
CA ARG A 18 9.14 -1.09 -12.19
C ARG A 18 9.34 -2.10 -11.09
N VAL A 19 9.31 -1.60 -9.86
CA VAL A 19 9.08 -2.40 -8.67
C VAL A 19 7.70 -2.06 -8.13
N ILE A 20 6.88 -3.05 -7.87
CA ILE A 20 5.55 -2.85 -7.28
C ILE A 20 5.53 -3.57 -5.94
N ASN A 21 5.61 -2.81 -4.87
CA ASN A 21 5.60 -3.31 -3.51
C ASN A 21 4.17 -3.60 -3.05
N LEU A 22 3.99 -4.65 -2.26
CA LEU A 22 2.71 -4.95 -1.63
C LEU A 22 2.67 -4.32 -0.24
N SER A 23 2.12 -3.12 -0.16
CA SER A 23 1.88 -2.38 1.07
C SER A 23 0.52 -2.75 1.70
N SER A 24 -0.15 -1.83 2.34
CA SER A 24 -1.48 -2.00 2.95
C SER A 24 -2.10 -0.65 3.28
N ALA A 25 -3.42 -0.59 3.43
CA ALA A 25 -4.12 0.54 4.05
C ALA A 25 -3.61 0.84 5.47
N SER A 26 -3.02 -0.15 6.16
CA SER A 26 -2.35 0.03 7.46
C SER A 26 -1.10 0.94 7.41
N ALA A 27 -0.65 1.34 6.21
CA ALA A 27 0.37 2.37 6.01
C ALA A 27 -0.23 3.77 5.74
N ILE A 28 -1.55 3.93 5.78
CA ILE A 28 -2.23 5.23 5.75
C ILE A 28 -2.24 5.83 7.17
N TYR A 29 -2.60 5.01 8.14
CA TYR A 29 -2.50 5.29 9.57
C TYR A 29 -2.37 3.96 10.36
N GLY A 30 -1.75 4.02 11.55
CA GLY A 30 -1.57 2.84 12.39
C GLY A 30 -2.89 2.28 12.90
N GLN A 31 -3.14 1.00 12.69
CA GLN A 31 -4.36 0.34 13.13
C GLN A 31 -4.20 -0.25 14.53
N ALA A 32 -5.22 -0.03 15.38
CA ALA A 32 -5.29 -0.68 16.68
C ALA A 32 -5.29 -2.21 16.52
N ASP A 33 -4.75 -2.92 17.48
CA ASP A 33 -4.55 -4.38 17.51
C ASP A 33 -3.59 -4.93 16.43
N LEU A 34 -3.10 -4.05 15.50
CA LEU A 34 -2.19 -4.40 14.40
C LEU A 34 -0.93 -3.51 14.38
N ALA A 35 -0.41 -3.12 15.55
CA ALA A 35 0.69 -2.15 15.65
C ALA A 35 1.97 -2.58 14.92
N SER A 36 2.46 -3.80 15.16
CA SER A 36 3.66 -4.32 14.49
C SER A 36 3.47 -4.52 12.99
N TYR A 37 2.29 -4.96 12.57
CA TYR A 37 1.93 -5.06 11.17
C TYR A 37 1.91 -3.67 10.51
N SER A 38 1.24 -2.69 11.12
CA SER A 38 1.21 -1.30 10.64
C SER A 38 2.63 -0.73 10.52
N ALA A 39 3.48 -0.90 11.53
CA ALA A 39 4.87 -0.45 11.48
C ALA A 39 5.63 -1.04 10.28
N SER A 40 5.45 -2.34 10.00
CA SER A 40 6.06 -2.99 8.84
C SER A 40 5.58 -2.41 7.52
N LYS A 41 4.28 -2.06 7.42
CA LYS A 41 3.69 -1.50 6.19
C LYS A 41 4.03 -0.02 5.98
N PHE A 42 4.19 0.76 7.06
CA PHE A 42 4.78 2.10 6.99
C PHE A 42 6.24 2.05 6.52
N ALA A 43 7.02 1.07 6.97
CA ALA A 43 8.38 0.88 6.48
C ALA A 43 8.41 0.57 4.96
N VAL A 44 7.49 -0.27 4.45
CA VAL A 44 7.35 -0.52 3.01
C VAL A 44 6.98 0.76 2.26
N ARG A 45 6.06 1.55 2.79
CA ARG A 45 5.65 2.83 2.17
C ARG A 45 6.82 3.81 2.08
N GLY A 46 7.52 4.08 3.19
CA GLY A 46 8.66 4.98 3.19
C GLY A 46 9.80 4.50 2.28
N LEU A 47 10.06 3.17 2.25
CA LEU A 47 11.00 2.58 1.30
C LEU A 47 10.58 2.82 -0.15
N THR A 48 9.30 2.66 -0.47
CA THR A 48 8.76 2.89 -1.82
C THR A 48 8.97 4.34 -2.25
N GLU A 49 8.62 5.30 -1.39
CA GLU A 49 8.78 6.73 -1.66
C GLU A 49 10.25 7.10 -1.91
N ALA A 50 11.16 6.63 -1.05
CA ALA A 50 12.59 6.92 -1.17
C ALA A 50 13.20 6.32 -2.45
N LEU A 51 12.94 5.04 -2.71
CA LEU A 51 13.49 4.37 -3.89
C LEU A 51 12.88 4.88 -5.20
N ASP A 52 11.63 5.32 -5.22
CA ASP A 52 11.01 5.91 -6.43
C ASP A 52 11.78 7.18 -6.87
N VAL A 53 12.20 8.00 -5.91
CA VAL A 53 13.03 9.20 -6.17
C VAL A 53 14.46 8.83 -6.51
N GLU A 54 15.10 7.97 -5.72
CA GLU A 54 16.51 7.59 -5.92
C GLU A 54 16.76 6.89 -7.26
N TRP A 55 15.80 6.08 -7.73
CA TRP A 55 15.96 5.28 -8.94
C TRP A 55 15.42 5.92 -10.21
N GLN A 56 14.86 7.12 -10.11
CA GLN A 56 14.43 7.92 -11.26
C GLN A 56 15.57 8.12 -12.28
N LYS A 57 16.80 8.31 -11.80
CA LYS A 57 18.01 8.43 -12.65
C LYS A 57 18.30 7.19 -13.51
N TYR A 58 17.73 6.04 -13.17
CA TYR A 58 17.85 4.79 -13.92
C TYR A 58 16.61 4.47 -14.75
N ASN A 59 15.63 5.37 -14.82
CA ASN A 59 14.32 5.15 -15.45
C ASN A 59 13.57 3.95 -14.82
N ILE A 60 13.70 3.79 -13.50
CA ILE A 60 13.01 2.77 -12.71
C ILE A 60 11.99 3.47 -11.81
N ARG A 61 10.72 3.04 -11.88
CA ARG A 61 9.69 3.48 -10.95
C ARG A 61 9.53 2.45 -9.83
N VAL A 62 9.39 2.96 -8.61
CA VAL A 62 9.06 2.13 -7.45
C VAL A 62 7.71 2.58 -6.91
N LEU A 63 6.75 1.67 -7.01
CA LEU A 63 5.33 1.94 -6.70
C LEU A 63 4.87 0.98 -5.61
N ASP A 64 3.74 1.27 -4.97
CA ASP A 64 3.06 0.28 -4.14
C ASP A 64 1.57 0.19 -4.42
N VAL A 65 1.00 -0.95 -4.04
CA VAL A 65 -0.44 -1.14 -3.92
C VAL A 65 -0.81 -1.24 -2.45
N MET A 66 -1.88 -0.55 -2.07
CA MET A 66 -2.35 -0.44 -0.69
C MET A 66 -3.75 -1.05 -0.56
N PRO A 67 -3.88 -2.39 -0.47
CA PRO A 67 -5.16 -3.01 -0.20
C PRO A 67 -5.59 -2.81 1.25
N LEU A 68 -6.89 -2.77 1.48
CA LEU A 68 -7.49 -2.91 2.80
C LEU A 68 -7.51 -4.40 3.18
N PHE A 69 -8.54 -4.90 3.83
CA PHE A 69 -8.64 -6.32 4.18
C PHE A 69 -9.00 -7.17 2.96
N VAL A 70 -8.16 -8.18 2.69
CA VAL A 70 -8.29 -9.09 1.54
C VAL A 70 -8.67 -10.47 2.05
N GLN A 71 -9.59 -11.15 1.38
CA GLN A 71 -10.08 -12.50 1.71
C GLN A 71 -8.94 -13.54 1.60
N THR A 72 -8.16 -13.66 2.66
CA THR A 72 -7.01 -14.59 2.78
C THR A 72 -7.03 -15.27 4.13
N ASN A 73 -6.27 -16.36 4.27
CA ASN A 73 -6.14 -17.04 5.56
C ASN A 73 -5.57 -16.13 6.65
N MET A 74 -4.68 -15.20 6.29
CA MET A 74 -4.14 -14.23 7.24
C MET A 74 -5.24 -13.41 7.94
N VAL A 75 -6.26 -12.96 7.21
CA VAL A 75 -7.33 -12.12 7.77
C VAL A 75 -8.29 -12.93 8.64
N LYS A 76 -8.45 -14.23 8.38
CA LYS A 76 -9.33 -15.11 9.18
C LYS A 76 -8.84 -15.23 10.63
N ASP A 77 -7.52 -15.17 10.83
CA ASP A 77 -6.88 -15.32 12.13
C ASP A 77 -6.64 -13.98 12.86
N MET A 78 -7.02 -12.86 12.23
CA MET A 78 -6.87 -11.53 12.81
C MET A 78 -8.11 -11.15 13.62
N ASP A 79 -7.92 -10.84 14.90
CA ASP A 79 -8.96 -10.28 15.77
C ASP A 79 -8.71 -8.78 15.99
N ALA A 80 -9.19 -7.96 15.06
CA ALA A 80 -9.12 -6.50 15.17
C ALA A 80 -10.51 -5.88 14.93
N GLY A 81 -10.91 -4.92 15.77
CA GLY A 81 -12.20 -4.23 15.64
C GLY A 81 -12.38 -3.57 14.27
N SER A 82 -11.31 -3.08 13.65
CA SER A 82 -11.33 -2.50 12.32
C SER A 82 -11.76 -3.50 11.22
N ILE A 83 -11.45 -4.78 11.36
CA ILE A 83 -11.88 -5.82 10.41
C ILE A 83 -13.39 -6.01 10.48
N GLN A 84 -13.93 -6.04 11.70
CA GLN A 84 -15.37 -6.22 11.94
C GLN A 84 -16.18 -5.01 11.43
N ASN A 85 -15.68 -3.80 11.66
CA ASN A 85 -16.38 -2.56 11.33
C ASN A 85 -16.29 -2.19 9.83
N ILE A 86 -15.18 -2.52 9.16
CA ILE A 86 -14.97 -2.15 7.74
C ILE A 86 -15.39 -3.29 6.81
N GLY A 87 -15.23 -4.54 7.26
CA GLY A 87 -15.48 -5.74 6.46
C GLY A 87 -14.29 -6.15 5.56
N VAL A 88 -14.40 -7.34 4.96
CA VAL A 88 -13.38 -7.96 4.10
C VAL A 88 -13.96 -8.13 2.70
N ASP A 89 -13.92 -7.07 1.90
CA ASP A 89 -14.60 -7.02 0.60
C ASP A 89 -13.66 -7.37 -0.59
N LEU A 90 -12.34 -7.16 -0.42
CA LEU A 90 -11.39 -7.41 -1.49
C LEU A 90 -11.02 -8.89 -1.60
N THR A 91 -10.89 -9.35 -2.84
CA THR A 91 -10.33 -10.66 -3.15
C THR A 91 -8.86 -10.55 -3.56
N PRO A 92 -8.06 -11.64 -3.48
CA PRO A 92 -6.71 -11.65 -4.05
C PRO A 92 -6.67 -11.28 -5.53
N ALA A 93 -7.71 -11.62 -6.30
CA ALA A 93 -7.83 -11.28 -7.71
C ALA A 93 -7.94 -9.76 -7.94
N ASP A 94 -8.62 -9.03 -7.06
CA ASP A 94 -8.73 -7.56 -7.16
C ASP A 94 -7.37 -6.90 -6.99
N VAL A 95 -6.57 -7.39 -6.04
CA VAL A 95 -5.20 -6.90 -5.82
C VAL A 95 -4.30 -7.25 -7.00
N ALA A 96 -4.35 -8.49 -7.49
CA ALA A 96 -3.57 -8.95 -8.63
C ALA A 96 -3.90 -8.15 -9.91
N LYS A 97 -5.17 -7.86 -10.15
CA LYS A 97 -5.62 -6.99 -11.26
C LYS A 97 -5.02 -5.59 -11.18
N GLN A 98 -4.95 -5.00 -9.98
CA GLN A 98 -4.34 -3.69 -9.81
C GLN A 98 -2.82 -3.72 -10.03
N VAL A 99 -2.13 -4.76 -9.55
CA VAL A 99 -0.69 -4.96 -9.81
C VAL A 99 -0.43 -5.11 -11.31
N LEU A 100 -1.20 -5.94 -11.99
CA LEU A 100 -1.08 -6.13 -13.44
C LEU A 100 -1.34 -4.84 -14.21
N HIS A 101 -2.37 -4.08 -13.81
CA HIS A 101 -2.67 -2.78 -14.41
C HIS A 101 -1.47 -1.83 -14.30
N LEU A 102 -0.87 -1.69 -13.11
CA LEU A 102 0.32 -0.86 -12.91
C LEU A 102 1.52 -1.36 -13.72
N ALA A 103 1.70 -2.69 -13.81
CA ALA A 103 2.81 -3.28 -14.57
C ALA A 103 2.71 -3.01 -16.07
N GLN A 104 1.50 -2.93 -16.62
CA GLN A 104 1.23 -2.75 -18.05
C GLN A 104 1.18 -1.29 -18.51
N GLN A 105 1.14 -0.32 -17.60
CA GLN A 105 1.08 1.10 -17.98
C GLN A 105 2.34 1.52 -18.76
N LYS A 106 2.14 2.18 -19.90
CA LYS A 106 3.24 2.64 -20.75
C LYS A 106 3.82 3.98 -20.30
N ASP A 107 2.99 4.83 -19.73
CA ASP A 107 3.40 6.16 -19.28
C ASP A 107 3.88 6.09 -17.82
N HIS A 108 5.14 6.42 -17.61
CA HIS A 108 5.78 6.42 -16.30
C HIS A 108 5.49 7.68 -15.48
N ALA A 109 5.40 8.83 -16.13
CA ALA A 109 5.46 10.12 -15.46
C ALA A 109 4.23 10.42 -14.59
N LEU A 110 3.06 9.87 -14.97
CA LEU A 110 1.77 10.14 -14.31
C LEU A 110 1.32 9.05 -13.35
N LEU A 111 2.11 7.98 -13.17
CA LEU A 111 1.74 6.91 -12.23
C LEU A 111 1.91 7.38 -10.79
N PRO A 112 0.88 7.24 -9.95
CA PRO A 112 1.00 7.56 -8.54
C PRO A 112 1.93 6.56 -7.85
N THR A 113 2.77 7.04 -6.94
CA THR A 113 3.65 6.18 -6.14
C THR A 113 2.85 5.21 -5.27
N HIS A 114 1.72 5.66 -4.74
CA HIS A 114 0.82 4.86 -3.91
C HIS A 114 -0.51 4.62 -4.61
N THR A 115 -0.92 3.35 -4.68
CA THR A 115 -2.18 2.96 -5.32
C THR A 115 -3.11 2.24 -4.33
N PRO A 116 -4.06 2.95 -3.72
CA PRO A 116 -5.09 2.33 -2.89
C PRO A 116 -5.98 1.39 -3.71
N VAL A 117 -6.22 0.17 -3.20
CA VAL A 117 -7.04 -0.85 -3.88
C VAL A 117 -8.45 -0.86 -3.29
N GLY A 118 -9.45 -0.74 -4.16
CA GLY A 118 -10.86 -0.69 -3.77
C GLY A 118 -11.35 0.71 -3.37
N ILE A 119 -12.66 0.90 -3.43
CA ILE A 119 -13.31 2.21 -3.22
C ILE A 119 -13.10 2.70 -1.78
N LYS A 120 -13.30 1.83 -0.79
CA LYS A 120 -13.12 2.16 0.64
C LYS A 120 -11.70 2.66 0.91
N THR A 121 -10.69 1.96 0.38
CA THR A 121 -9.28 2.34 0.58
C THR A 121 -8.94 3.66 -0.10
N LYS A 122 -9.45 3.90 -1.31
CA LYS A 122 -9.26 5.17 -2.02
C LYS A 122 -9.83 6.35 -1.22
N LEU A 123 -11.05 6.18 -0.70
CA LEU A 123 -11.68 7.21 0.13
C LEU A 123 -10.89 7.45 1.43
N MET A 124 -10.48 6.39 2.12
CA MET A 124 -9.67 6.50 3.33
C MET A 124 -8.34 7.21 3.07
N TYR A 125 -7.66 6.88 1.97
CA TYR A 125 -6.40 7.52 1.58
C TYR A 125 -6.57 9.01 1.34
N GLN A 126 -7.59 9.41 0.56
CA GLN A 126 -7.88 10.80 0.26
C GLN A 126 -8.27 11.59 1.53
N LEU A 127 -9.19 11.05 2.34
CA LEU A 127 -9.61 11.69 3.57
C LEU A 127 -8.45 11.85 4.55
N SER A 128 -7.63 10.81 4.73
CA SER A 128 -6.48 10.86 5.63
C SER A 128 -5.43 11.89 5.20
N SER A 129 -5.20 12.03 3.89
CA SER A 129 -4.22 13.00 3.38
C SER A 129 -4.67 14.46 3.52
N MET A 130 -5.98 14.70 3.58
CA MET A 130 -6.57 16.05 3.70
C MET A 130 -6.97 16.38 5.15
N SER A 131 -7.06 15.40 6.04
CA SER A 131 -7.55 15.57 7.40
C SER A 131 -6.44 15.96 8.37
N PRO A 132 -6.69 16.88 9.30
CA PRO A 132 -5.80 17.10 10.43
C PRO A 132 -5.61 15.82 11.26
N GLN A 133 -4.44 15.68 11.88
CA GLN A 133 -4.05 14.46 12.60
C GLN A 133 -5.05 14.05 13.70
N PHE A 134 -5.69 15.00 14.36
CA PHE A 134 -6.69 14.71 15.41
C PHE A 134 -7.94 14.01 14.84
N LEU A 135 -8.38 14.38 13.62
CA LEU A 135 -9.50 13.72 12.96
C LEU A 135 -9.14 12.28 12.53
N ASN A 136 -7.94 12.08 12.00
CA ASN A 136 -7.44 10.73 11.69
C ASN A 136 -7.40 9.87 12.97
N ARG A 137 -6.99 10.44 14.10
CA ARG A 137 -7.01 9.74 15.40
C ARG A 137 -8.43 9.38 15.84
N LEU A 138 -9.40 10.31 15.74
CA LEU A 138 -10.79 10.05 16.09
C LEU A 138 -11.41 8.96 15.20
N THR A 139 -11.17 9.02 13.89
CA THR A 139 -11.62 8.00 12.95
C THR A 139 -11.05 6.62 13.30
N ASN A 140 -9.75 6.55 13.63
CA ASN A 140 -9.12 5.31 14.02
C ASN A 140 -9.68 4.74 15.33
N ILE A 141 -9.95 5.61 16.34
CA ILE A 141 -10.63 5.21 17.59
C ILE A 141 -12.02 4.64 17.28
N PHE A 142 -12.78 5.30 16.40
CA PHE A 142 -14.12 4.84 16.03
C PHE A 142 -14.08 3.48 15.34
N LEU A 143 -13.17 3.31 14.38
CA LEU A 143 -13.01 2.05 13.63
C LEU A 143 -12.47 0.90 14.49
N ALA A 144 -11.74 1.18 15.55
CA ALA A 144 -11.20 0.18 16.48
C ALA A 144 -12.18 -0.30 17.55
N LYS A 145 -13.32 0.38 17.72
CA LYS A 145 -14.32 -0.03 18.74
C LYS A 145 -14.88 -1.42 18.38
N ARG A 146 -14.92 -2.29 19.38
CA ARG A 146 -15.57 -3.59 19.34
C ARG A 146 -17.02 -3.47 19.81
#